data_596eb456c15f60dd23ec96d8c4d93f86
#
_entry.id   596eb456c15f60dd23ec96d8c4d93f86
#
_cell.length_a   1.000
_cell.length_b   1.000
_cell.length_c   1.000
_cell.angle_alpha   90.00
_cell.angle_beta   90.00
_cell.angle_gamma   90.00
#
_symmetry.space_group_name_H-M   'P 1'
#
loop_
_entity.id
_entity.type
_entity.pdbx_description
1 polymer ?
#
loop_
_entity_poly.entity_id
_entity_poly.type
_entity_poly.pdbx_seq_one_letter_code
_entity_poly.pdbx_strand_id
1 'polypeptide(L)'
;MLLVLGLLGGTAVAFAITESLKLEPSPIRRPKVVPPVFSPVCACEKETASIGFRLRKADEIIVEVVDAGGKVVRTLLPRTLRRGTVRLRWDGRDEDGKVVGEGRYRPRVALARQERTIDLPNTIRVDTTPPTLVLLRPPRRSFSPNGDGVAEGINARYRVDEPAHGLLYVDAAVVARTRFQRLEDQVAWYGSANGRPFLAGVHSVSVGAEDTAGNRSRRTRAFRVRISR
;
A
#
# COMPACT_ATOMS: atom_id res chain seq x y z
N MET A 1 -30.26 54.60 -11.80
CA MET A 1 -29.93 53.72 -12.94
C MET A 1 -28.42 53.49 -13.10
N LEU A 2 -27.57 54.51 -13.02
CA LEU A 2 -26.09 54.39 -13.12
C LEU A 2 -25.46 53.46 -12.06
N LEU A 3 -25.94 53.50 -10.81
CA LEU A 3 -25.41 52.67 -9.70
C LEU A 3 -25.67 51.15 -9.88
N VAL A 4 -26.84 50.82 -10.46
CA VAL A 4 -27.20 49.42 -10.74
C VAL A 4 -26.36 48.85 -11.91
N LEU A 5 -26.10 49.64 -12.92
CA LEU A 5 -25.25 49.29 -14.05
C LEU A 5 -23.78 49.09 -13.62
N GLY A 6 -23.29 49.93 -12.68
CA GLY A 6 -21.96 49.75 -12.09
C GLY A 6 -21.81 48.45 -11.26
N LEU A 7 -22.84 48.11 -10.48
CA LEU A 7 -22.87 46.87 -9.69
C LEU A 7 -22.93 45.62 -10.59
N LEU A 8 -23.77 45.63 -11.63
CA LEU A 8 -23.86 44.55 -12.60
C LEU A 8 -22.55 44.35 -13.38
N GLY A 9 -21.92 45.47 -13.78
CA GLY A 9 -20.60 45.44 -14.42
C GLY A 9 -19.51 44.87 -13.51
N GLY A 10 -19.49 45.31 -12.25
CA GLY A 10 -18.53 44.81 -11.25
C GLY A 10 -18.70 43.30 -10.96
N THR A 11 -19.94 42.83 -10.84
CA THR A 11 -20.20 41.38 -10.61
C THR A 11 -19.87 40.54 -11.85
N ALA A 12 -20.13 41.02 -13.06
CA ALA A 12 -19.77 40.33 -14.29
C ALA A 12 -18.24 40.20 -14.46
N VAL A 13 -17.50 41.28 -14.16
CA VAL A 13 -16.03 41.25 -14.19
C VAL A 13 -15.48 40.28 -13.10
N ALA A 14 -15.99 40.36 -11.88
CA ALA A 14 -15.59 39.45 -10.80
C ALA A 14 -15.89 38.00 -11.15
N PHE A 15 -17.05 37.72 -11.75
CA PHE A 15 -17.42 36.38 -12.22
C PHE A 15 -16.50 35.91 -13.34
N ALA A 16 -16.21 36.75 -14.34
CA ALA A 16 -15.30 36.38 -15.43
C ALA A 16 -13.87 36.09 -14.95
N ILE A 17 -13.37 36.87 -13.97
CA ILE A 17 -12.07 36.60 -13.34
C ILE A 17 -12.09 35.30 -12.58
N THR A 18 -13.16 35.03 -11.82
CA THR A 18 -13.28 33.77 -11.03
C THR A 18 -13.39 32.56 -11.95
N GLU A 19 -14.12 32.65 -13.06
CA GLU A 19 -14.22 31.55 -14.05
C GLU A 19 -12.90 31.34 -14.80
N SER A 20 -12.17 32.40 -15.16
CA SER A 20 -10.86 32.26 -15.80
C SER A 20 -9.84 31.59 -14.92
N LEU A 21 -9.86 31.82 -13.60
CA LEU A 21 -9.01 31.14 -12.62
C LEU A 21 -9.33 29.64 -12.46
N LYS A 22 -10.60 29.25 -12.65
CA LYS A 22 -11.02 27.84 -12.65
C LYS A 22 -10.57 27.09 -13.92
N LEU A 23 -10.38 27.76 -15.02
CA LEU A 23 -9.99 27.16 -16.30
C LEU A 23 -8.49 26.95 -16.47
N GLU A 24 -7.66 27.52 -15.58
CA GLU A 24 -6.23 27.27 -15.64
C GLU A 24 -5.90 25.79 -15.37
N PRO A 25 -5.33 25.08 -16.36
CA PRO A 25 -5.01 23.68 -16.17
C PRO A 25 -3.96 23.51 -15.08
N SER A 26 -4.16 22.50 -14.20
CA SER A 26 -3.20 22.19 -13.14
C SER A 26 -1.76 22.14 -13.66
N PRO A 27 -0.80 22.82 -13.03
CA PRO A 27 0.62 22.76 -13.42
C PRO A 27 1.23 21.38 -13.24
N ILE A 28 0.57 20.51 -12.46
CA ILE A 28 0.97 19.13 -12.19
C ILE A 28 0.07 18.18 -12.96
N ARG A 29 0.68 17.21 -13.65
CA ARG A 29 0.00 16.15 -14.41
C ARG A 29 0.36 14.78 -13.88
N ARG A 30 -0.56 13.82 -14.03
CA ARG A 30 -0.38 12.38 -13.74
C ARG A 30 0.24 12.12 -12.37
N PRO A 31 -0.33 12.68 -11.28
CA PRO A 31 0.11 12.33 -9.96
C PRO A 31 -0.15 10.85 -9.70
N LYS A 32 0.81 10.15 -9.09
CA LYS A 32 0.73 8.73 -8.79
C LYS A 32 1.46 8.42 -7.49
N VAL A 33 0.89 7.52 -6.70
CA VAL A 33 1.54 6.94 -5.51
C VAL A 33 1.46 5.42 -5.62
N VAL A 34 2.57 4.73 -5.42
CA VAL A 34 2.65 3.25 -5.50
C VAL A 34 3.65 2.71 -4.48
N PRO A 35 3.24 1.79 -3.63
CA PRO A 35 1.87 1.39 -3.33
C PRO A 35 1.11 2.50 -2.58
N PRO A 36 -0.24 2.53 -2.63
CA PRO A 36 -1.02 3.51 -1.87
C PRO A 36 -1.11 3.19 -0.38
N VAL A 37 -0.84 1.95 0.00
CA VAL A 37 -0.76 1.46 1.39
C VAL A 37 0.57 0.74 1.55
N PHE A 38 1.33 1.08 2.59
CA PHE A 38 2.63 0.48 2.83
C PHE A 38 2.98 0.45 4.31
N SER A 39 3.94 -0.38 4.68
CA SER A 39 4.47 -0.48 6.04
C SER A 39 5.97 -0.22 6.07
N PRO A 40 6.42 0.85 6.73
CA PRO A 40 7.86 1.14 6.88
C PRO A 40 8.63 0.10 7.72
N VAL A 41 7.93 -0.88 8.29
CA VAL A 41 8.50 -1.87 9.22
C VAL A 41 8.26 -3.33 8.79
N CYS A 42 7.70 -3.57 7.59
CA CYS A 42 7.32 -4.94 7.19
C CYS A 42 8.51 -5.83 6.78
N ALA A 43 9.70 -5.30 6.60
CA ALA A 43 10.85 -5.99 6.01
C ALA A 43 10.46 -6.67 4.67
N CYS A 44 9.79 -5.93 3.79
CA CYS A 44 9.21 -6.44 2.56
C CYS A 44 9.31 -5.41 1.41
N GLU A 45 8.87 -5.75 0.20
CA GLU A 45 8.91 -4.84 -0.96
C GLU A 45 8.04 -3.57 -0.80
N LYS A 46 7.15 -3.55 0.20
CA LYS A 46 6.27 -2.42 0.50
C LYS A 46 6.76 -1.55 1.67
N GLU A 47 8.05 -1.44 1.87
CA GLU A 47 8.64 -0.56 2.90
C GLU A 47 8.64 0.91 2.51
N THR A 48 8.42 1.24 1.23
CA THR A 48 8.45 2.62 0.73
C THR A 48 7.31 2.89 -0.22
N ALA A 49 6.81 4.12 -0.23
CA ALA A 49 5.89 4.62 -1.23
C ALA A 49 6.62 5.46 -2.28
N SER A 50 6.44 5.13 -3.55
CA SER A 50 6.93 5.92 -4.68
C SER A 50 5.91 6.98 -5.06
N ILE A 51 6.34 8.24 -5.11
CA ILE A 51 5.53 9.41 -5.47
C ILE A 51 6.01 9.91 -6.82
N GLY A 52 5.13 9.97 -7.80
CA GLY A 52 5.46 10.42 -9.14
C GLY A 52 4.47 11.47 -9.65
N PHE A 53 4.97 12.46 -10.40
CA PHE A 53 4.15 13.43 -11.12
C PHE A 53 4.95 14.08 -12.26
N ARG A 54 4.29 14.85 -13.10
CA ARG A 54 4.94 15.60 -14.18
C ARG A 54 4.58 17.08 -14.11
N LEU A 55 5.59 17.94 -14.12
CA LEU A 55 5.45 19.38 -14.26
C LEU A 55 5.18 19.77 -15.71
N ARG A 56 4.25 20.68 -15.95
CA ARG A 56 3.99 21.25 -17.29
C ARG A 56 5.09 22.21 -17.73
N LYS A 57 5.56 23.03 -16.79
CA LYS A 57 6.63 24.02 -16.98
C LYS A 57 7.72 23.78 -15.93
N ALA A 58 8.92 24.28 -16.20
CA ALA A 58 9.98 24.27 -15.20
C ALA A 58 9.62 25.23 -14.06
N ASP A 59 9.84 24.77 -12.83
CA ASP A 59 9.61 25.54 -11.62
C ASP A 59 10.60 25.17 -10.53
N GLU A 60 10.80 26.06 -9.58
CA GLU A 60 11.44 25.74 -8.32
C GLU A 60 10.37 25.14 -7.40
N ILE A 61 10.53 23.86 -7.10
CA ILE A 61 9.57 23.11 -6.31
C ILE A 61 10.13 22.68 -4.97
N ILE A 62 9.26 22.60 -3.97
CA ILE A 62 9.46 21.88 -2.72
C ILE A 62 8.45 20.74 -2.72
N VAL A 63 8.88 19.53 -2.36
CA VAL A 63 7.97 18.38 -2.23
C VAL A 63 8.02 17.86 -0.81
N GLU A 64 6.87 17.86 -0.18
CA GLU A 64 6.66 17.47 1.21
C GLU A 64 5.64 16.36 1.31
N VAL A 65 5.67 15.63 2.42
CA VAL A 65 4.59 14.76 2.87
C VAL A 65 3.92 15.45 4.05
N VAL A 66 2.59 15.55 3.99
CA VAL A 66 1.78 16.13 5.06
C VAL A 66 0.82 15.11 5.63
N ASP A 67 0.52 15.24 6.92
CA ASP A 67 -0.50 14.44 7.59
C ASP A 67 -1.93 14.89 7.23
N ALA A 68 -2.93 14.25 7.85
CA ALA A 68 -4.34 14.57 7.62
C ALA A 68 -4.70 16.00 8.06
N GLY A 69 -3.98 16.59 9.00
CA GLY A 69 -4.15 17.97 9.47
C GLY A 69 -3.42 19.00 8.61
N GLY A 70 -2.64 18.56 7.61
CA GLY A 70 -1.84 19.43 6.75
C GLY A 70 -0.49 19.85 7.34
N LYS A 71 -0.08 19.27 8.48
CA LYS A 71 1.24 19.48 9.07
C LYS A 71 2.28 18.72 8.24
N VAL A 72 3.38 19.39 7.90
CA VAL A 72 4.52 18.76 7.22
C VAL A 72 5.18 17.77 8.17
N VAL A 73 5.34 16.53 7.71
CA VAL A 73 6.02 15.45 8.44
C VAL A 73 7.38 15.12 7.82
N ARG A 74 7.54 15.34 6.52
CA ARG A 74 8.81 15.07 5.82
C ARG A 74 8.98 15.96 4.59
N THR A 75 10.14 16.56 4.42
CA THR A 75 10.57 17.19 3.17
C THR A 75 11.32 16.17 2.33
N LEU A 76 10.74 15.75 1.21
CA LEU A 76 11.34 14.78 0.29
C LEU A 76 12.27 15.44 -0.73
N LEU A 77 11.95 16.67 -1.11
CA LEU A 77 12.75 17.46 -2.03
C LEU A 77 12.76 18.92 -1.53
N PRO A 78 13.91 19.45 -1.07
CA PRO A 78 14.03 20.86 -0.74
C PRO A 78 13.93 21.71 -2.02
N ARG A 79 13.80 23.03 -1.87
CA ARG A 79 13.65 23.95 -3.01
C ARG A 79 14.65 23.64 -4.11
N THR A 80 14.16 23.17 -5.25
CA THR A 80 14.99 22.71 -6.36
C THR A 80 14.31 22.99 -7.70
N LEU A 81 15.05 23.53 -8.67
CA LEU A 81 14.53 23.69 -10.02
C LEU A 81 14.31 22.32 -10.67
N ARG A 82 13.08 22.08 -11.11
CA ARG A 82 12.69 20.83 -11.79
C ARG A 82 11.86 21.13 -13.04
N ARG A 83 11.91 20.19 -13.98
CA ARG A 83 11.03 20.16 -15.17
C ARG A 83 10.68 18.72 -15.53
N GLY A 84 9.56 18.53 -16.18
CA GLY A 84 9.15 17.20 -16.63
C GLY A 84 8.76 16.28 -15.49
N THR A 85 9.21 15.04 -15.52
CA THR A 85 8.82 14.00 -14.57
C THR A 85 9.67 14.06 -13.29
N VAL A 86 8.98 14.07 -12.15
CA VAL A 86 9.57 13.96 -10.81
C VAL A 86 9.18 12.60 -10.24
N ARG A 87 10.15 11.91 -9.64
CA ARG A 87 9.95 10.64 -8.92
C ARG A 87 10.73 10.70 -7.61
N LEU A 88 10.02 10.44 -6.51
CA LEU A 88 10.56 10.45 -5.16
C LEU A 88 10.10 9.19 -4.44
N ARG A 89 10.78 8.85 -3.35
CA ARG A 89 10.37 7.77 -2.44
C ARG A 89 10.23 8.32 -1.04
N TRP A 90 9.25 7.83 -0.32
CA TRP A 90 9.07 8.09 1.09
C TRP A 90 9.09 6.76 1.84
N ASP A 91 9.92 6.70 2.86
CA ASP A 91 10.14 5.54 3.70
C ASP A 91 9.25 5.51 4.96
N GLY A 92 8.24 6.39 5.04
CA GLY A 92 7.35 6.46 6.18
C GLY A 92 7.99 7.05 7.44
N ARG A 93 9.07 7.81 7.30
CA ARG A 93 9.75 8.47 8.40
C ARG A 93 9.58 9.98 8.33
N ASP A 94 9.59 10.61 9.51
CA ASP A 94 9.59 12.07 9.68
C ASP A 94 10.98 12.68 9.48
N GLU A 95 11.12 14.00 9.74
CA GLU A 95 12.40 14.71 9.63
C GLU A 95 13.46 14.19 10.61
N ASP A 96 13.04 13.65 11.75
CA ASP A 96 13.93 13.09 12.78
C ASP A 96 14.29 11.61 12.49
N GLY A 97 13.79 11.04 11.38
CA GLY A 97 14.00 9.65 11.01
C GLY A 97 13.16 8.64 11.79
N LYS A 98 12.19 9.10 12.60
CA LYS A 98 11.25 8.22 13.30
C LYS A 98 10.14 7.77 12.36
N VAL A 99 9.69 6.53 12.50
CA VAL A 99 8.50 6.03 11.80
C VAL A 99 7.30 6.86 12.23
N VAL A 100 6.58 7.40 11.24
CA VAL A 100 5.36 8.19 11.51
C VAL A 100 4.24 7.30 12.02
N GLY A 101 3.25 7.88 12.70
CA GLY A 101 2.07 7.16 13.15
C GLY A 101 1.27 6.57 11.98
N GLU A 102 0.47 5.55 12.28
CA GLU A 102 -0.50 5.04 11.31
C GLU A 102 -1.49 6.12 10.91
N GLY A 103 -1.86 6.13 9.62
CA GLY A 103 -2.78 7.15 9.14
C GLY A 103 -2.65 7.44 7.66
N ARG A 104 -3.31 8.54 7.27
CA ARG A 104 -3.32 9.03 5.89
C ARG A 104 -2.43 10.24 5.76
N TYR A 105 -1.59 10.19 4.75
CA TYR A 105 -0.66 11.24 4.38
C TYR A 105 -0.89 11.64 2.93
N ARG A 106 -0.41 12.81 2.55
CA ARG A 106 -0.49 13.31 1.17
C ARG A 106 0.81 13.97 0.75
N PRO A 107 1.26 13.77 -0.48
CA PRO A 107 2.31 14.60 -1.04
C PRO A 107 1.77 15.99 -1.33
N ARG A 108 2.54 17.00 -0.97
CA ARG A 108 2.31 18.43 -1.23
C ARG A 108 3.45 18.97 -2.09
N VAL A 109 3.12 19.77 -3.09
CA VAL A 109 4.09 20.38 -3.97
C VAL A 109 3.88 21.90 -3.94
N ALA A 110 4.87 22.62 -3.44
CA ALA A 110 4.93 24.09 -3.59
C ALA A 110 5.71 24.45 -4.85
N LEU A 111 5.15 25.34 -5.67
CA LEU A 111 5.71 25.84 -6.93
C LEU A 111 6.02 27.34 -6.74
N ALA A 112 7.31 27.66 -6.56
CA ALA A 112 7.72 29.01 -6.15
C ALA A 112 7.46 30.08 -7.22
N ARG A 113 7.73 29.77 -8.51
CA ARG A 113 7.52 30.72 -9.60
C ARG A 113 6.06 30.97 -9.95
N GLN A 114 5.19 30.02 -9.60
CA GLN A 114 3.75 30.12 -9.81
C GLN A 114 3.00 30.50 -8.53
N GLU A 115 3.70 30.68 -7.42
CA GLU A 115 3.14 31.02 -6.09
C GLU A 115 1.97 30.13 -5.69
N ARG A 116 2.06 28.82 -6.01
CA ARG A 116 1.00 27.85 -5.79
C ARG A 116 1.47 26.68 -4.95
N THR A 117 0.65 26.26 -4.02
CA THR A 117 0.82 25.02 -3.28
C THR A 117 -0.30 24.05 -3.65
N ILE A 118 0.05 22.81 -3.98
CA ILE A 118 -0.90 21.80 -4.46
C ILE A 118 -0.71 20.52 -3.65
N ASP A 119 -1.76 20.11 -2.95
CA ASP A 119 -1.85 18.78 -2.39
C ASP A 119 -2.20 17.79 -3.51
N LEU A 120 -1.38 16.76 -3.70
CA LEU A 120 -1.67 15.74 -4.70
C LEU A 120 -2.89 14.90 -4.27
N PRO A 121 -3.75 14.50 -5.21
CA PRO A 121 -5.00 13.79 -4.88
C PRO A 121 -4.76 12.36 -4.35
N ASN A 122 -3.59 11.80 -4.64
CA ASN A 122 -3.25 10.43 -4.22
C ASN A 122 -2.81 10.41 -2.77
N THR A 123 -3.58 9.77 -1.91
CA THR A 123 -3.24 9.56 -0.50
C THR A 123 -2.29 8.38 -0.33
N ILE A 124 -1.49 8.46 0.72
CA ILE A 124 -0.60 7.40 1.20
C ILE A 124 -1.15 6.94 2.55
N ARG A 125 -1.41 5.66 2.71
CA ARG A 125 -1.75 5.09 4.02
C ARG A 125 -0.52 4.38 4.58
N VAL A 126 -0.10 4.79 5.76
CA VAL A 126 0.87 4.07 6.58
C VAL A 126 0.11 3.15 7.51
N ASP A 127 0.52 1.89 7.53
CA ASP A 127 -0.09 0.82 8.31
C ASP A 127 1.01 -0.13 8.79
N THR A 128 1.23 -0.18 10.09
CA THR A 128 2.32 -0.93 10.73
C THR A 128 1.82 -2.07 11.58
N THR A 129 0.49 -2.23 11.69
CA THR A 129 -0.15 -3.24 12.52
C THR A 129 -0.35 -4.55 11.75
N PRO A 130 0.29 -5.64 12.16
CA PRO A 130 0.06 -6.95 11.54
C PRO A 130 -1.35 -7.47 11.80
N PRO A 131 -1.97 -8.19 10.85
CA PRO A 131 -3.27 -8.82 11.06
C PRO A 131 -3.21 -9.88 12.16
N THR A 132 -4.31 -10.04 12.88
CA THR A 132 -4.48 -11.11 13.87
C THR A 132 -5.15 -12.32 13.22
N LEU A 133 -4.53 -13.49 13.30
CA LEU A 133 -5.03 -14.73 12.68
C LEU A 133 -5.53 -15.71 13.72
N VAL A 134 -6.75 -16.23 13.48
CA VAL A 134 -7.34 -17.35 14.23
C VAL A 134 -7.53 -18.53 13.28
N LEU A 135 -6.99 -19.69 13.65
CA LEU A 135 -7.17 -20.92 12.88
C LEU A 135 -8.53 -21.56 13.22
N LEU A 136 -9.39 -21.68 12.23
CA LEU A 136 -10.74 -22.30 12.37
C LEU A 136 -10.68 -23.82 12.18
N ARG A 137 -9.87 -24.29 11.23
CA ARG A 137 -9.65 -25.70 10.96
C ARG A 137 -8.17 -25.95 10.68
N PRO A 138 -7.51 -26.78 11.48
CA PRO A 138 -6.13 -27.18 11.22
C PRO A 138 -6.03 -28.07 9.99
N PRO A 139 -4.84 -28.14 9.36
CA PRO A 139 -4.61 -29.03 8.23
C PRO A 139 -4.68 -30.52 8.67
N ARG A 140 -4.92 -31.41 7.71
CA ARG A 140 -4.78 -32.85 7.90
C ARG A 140 -3.36 -33.19 8.33
N ARG A 141 -3.23 -34.29 9.07
CA ARG A 141 -1.92 -34.76 9.54
C ARG A 141 -1.12 -35.55 8.50
N SER A 142 -1.77 -35.97 7.40
CA SER A 142 -1.12 -36.70 6.31
C SER A 142 -1.85 -36.50 4.99
N PHE A 143 -1.11 -36.57 3.89
CA PHE A 143 -1.63 -36.57 2.54
C PHE A 143 -0.63 -37.27 1.58
N SER A 144 -1.12 -37.67 0.41
CA SER A 144 -0.34 -38.37 -0.62
C SER A 144 -0.59 -37.68 -1.98
N PRO A 145 0.35 -36.88 -2.49
CA PRO A 145 0.21 -36.21 -3.80
C PRO A 145 0.62 -37.17 -4.91
N ASN A 146 -0.17 -38.24 -5.11
CA ASN A 146 0.11 -39.34 -6.08
C ASN A 146 -0.81 -39.30 -7.31
N GLY A 147 -1.81 -38.38 -7.36
CA GLY A 147 -2.72 -38.19 -8.49
C GLY A 147 -3.93 -39.15 -8.51
N ASP A 148 -4.20 -39.89 -7.41
CA ASP A 148 -5.35 -40.81 -7.31
C ASP A 148 -6.66 -40.07 -6.94
N GLY A 149 -6.62 -38.77 -6.67
CA GLY A 149 -7.74 -37.95 -6.26
C GLY A 149 -8.08 -38.04 -4.77
N VAL A 150 -7.34 -38.82 -3.99
CA VAL A 150 -7.58 -39.04 -2.55
C VAL A 150 -6.50 -38.38 -1.71
N ALA A 151 -6.89 -37.40 -0.89
CA ALA A 151 -5.99 -36.73 0.04
C ALA A 151 -4.72 -36.15 -0.63
N GLU A 152 -4.85 -35.58 -1.83
CA GLU A 152 -3.78 -35.00 -2.64
C GLU A 152 -3.08 -33.78 -2.02
N GLY A 153 -3.68 -33.19 -0.99
CA GLY A 153 -3.17 -31.98 -0.34
C GLY A 153 -3.75 -31.74 1.03
N ILE A 154 -3.26 -30.69 1.64
CA ILE A 154 -3.78 -30.16 2.89
C ILE A 154 -4.37 -28.78 2.69
N ASN A 155 -5.35 -28.43 3.52
CA ASN A 155 -5.87 -27.08 3.64
C ASN A 155 -6.02 -26.68 5.11
N ALA A 156 -5.89 -25.41 5.38
CA ALA A 156 -6.13 -24.81 6.68
C ALA A 156 -7.12 -23.65 6.52
N ARG A 157 -8.23 -23.67 7.25
CA ARG A 157 -9.21 -22.60 7.27
C ARG A 157 -8.91 -21.64 8.41
N TYR A 158 -8.87 -20.36 8.11
CA TYR A 158 -8.52 -19.33 9.05
C TYR A 158 -9.45 -18.13 8.93
N ARG A 159 -9.46 -17.28 9.97
CA ARG A 159 -10.09 -15.96 10.00
C ARG A 159 -9.05 -14.94 10.45
N VAL A 160 -9.16 -13.75 9.91
CA VAL A 160 -8.34 -12.58 10.27
C VAL A 160 -9.25 -11.40 10.63
N ASP A 161 -8.75 -10.45 11.38
CA ASP A 161 -9.45 -9.24 11.81
C ASP A 161 -9.54 -8.16 10.71
N GLU A 162 -8.68 -8.28 9.68
CA GLU A 162 -8.70 -7.41 8.50
C GLU A 162 -8.43 -8.22 7.21
N PRO A 163 -8.79 -7.71 6.01
CA PRO A 163 -8.55 -8.41 4.75
C PRO A 163 -7.06 -8.70 4.52
N ALA A 164 -6.69 -9.97 4.51
CA ALA A 164 -5.32 -10.43 4.35
C ALA A 164 -5.21 -11.68 3.46
N HIS A 165 -4.03 -11.88 2.87
CA HIS A 165 -3.67 -13.14 2.25
C HIS A 165 -3.29 -14.15 3.31
N GLY A 166 -3.85 -15.37 3.27
CA GLY A 166 -3.35 -16.49 4.05
C GLY A 166 -2.05 -17.03 3.49
N LEU A 167 -1.11 -17.31 4.36
CA LEU A 167 0.20 -17.88 4.04
C LEU A 167 0.34 -19.22 4.70
N LEU A 168 0.74 -20.24 3.94
CA LEU A 168 1.09 -21.54 4.48
C LEU A 168 2.60 -21.71 4.44
N TYR A 169 3.17 -22.03 5.57
CA TYR A 169 4.60 -22.26 5.76
C TYR A 169 4.87 -23.74 5.95
N VAL A 170 5.87 -24.24 5.25
CA VAL A 170 6.42 -25.59 5.44
C VAL A 170 7.91 -25.45 5.71
N ASP A 171 8.37 -26.03 6.82
CA ASP A 171 9.77 -25.94 7.28
C ASP A 171 10.30 -24.48 7.23
N ALA A 172 9.46 -23.55 7.72
CA ALA A 172 9.66 -22.10 7.77
C ALA A 172 9.57 -21.32 6.43
N ALA A 173 9.54 -21.98 5.28
CA ALA A 173 9.36 -21.34 3.96
C ALA A 173 7.88 -21.16 3.63
N VAL A 174 7.52 -20.04 2.98
CA VAL A 174 6.18 -19.84 2.41
C VAL A 174 6.05 -20.71 1.16
N VAL A 175 5.10 -21.64 1.18
CA VAL A 175 4.85 -22.57 0.05
C VAL A 175 3.53 -22.30 -0.65
N ALA A 176 2.61 -21.64 0.01
CA ALA A 176 1.34 -21.26 -0.58
C ALA A 176 0.85 -19.91 -0.02
N ARG A 177 0.12 -19.18 -0.88
CA ARG A 177 -0.51 -17.91 -0.57
C ARG A 177 -1.89 -17.88 -1.23
N THR A 178 -2.91 -17.39 -0.50
CA THR A 178 -4.24 -17.22 -1.09
C THR A 178 -4.23 -16.14 -2.15
N ARG A 179 -5.05 -16.32 -3.19
CA ARG A 179 -5.14 -15.38 -4.32
C ARG A 179 -5.72 -14.03 -3.91
N PHE A 180 -6.71 -14.04 -3.02
CA PHE A 180 -7.44 -12.84 -2.61
C PHE A 180 -7.22 -12.54 -1.14
N GLN A 181 -7.33 -11.28 -0.77
CA GLN A 181 -7.39 -10.84 0.62
C GLN A 181 -8.84 -10.94 1.11
N ARG A 182 -9.06 -11.75 2.14
CA ARG A 182 -10.38 -11.97 2.74
C ARG A 182 -10.26 -12.01 4.26
N LEU A 183 -11.40 -11.74 4.93
CA LEU A 183 -11.50 -11.90 6.39
C LEU A 183 -11.54 -13.37 6.82
N GLU A 184 -12.04 -14.25 5.95
CA GLU A 184 -12.05 -15.69 6.17
C GLU A 184 -11.77 -16.39 4.84
N ASP A 185 -10.83 -17.33 4.84
CA ASP A 185 -10.44 -18.11 3.67
C ASP A 185 -9.78 -19.42 4.09
N GLN A 186 -9.35 -20.20 3.11
CA GLN A 186 -8.53 -21.38 3.30
C GLN A 186 -7.28 -21.31 2.44
N VAL A 187 -6.14 -21.67 3.00
CA VAL A 187 -4.89 -21.83 2.26
C VAL A 187 -4.61 -23.32 2.08
N ALA A 188 -4.34 -23.71 0.82
CA ALA A 188 -4.10 -25.10 0.45
C ALA A 188 -2.67 -25.32 -0.05
N TRP A 189 -2.17 -26.53 0.13
CA TRP A 189 -0.87 -26.96 -0.37
C TRP A 189 -0.91 -28.43 -0.81
N TYR A 190 -0.30 -28.71 -1.97
CA TYR A 190 -0.32 -29.99 -2.65
C TYR A 190 1.07 -30.63 -2.74
N GLY A 191 1.91 -30.43 -1.72
CA GLY A 191 3.21 -31.08 -1.61
C GLY A 191 4.33 -30.55 -2.51
N SER A 192 4.13 -29.37 -3.15
CA SER A 192 5.15 -28.74 -3.99
C SER A 192 5.24 -27.25 -3.72
N ALA A 193 6.39 -26.62 -4.01
CA ALA A 193 6.57 -25.19 -4.04
C ALA A 193 7.47 -24.84 -5.25
N ASN A 194 7.12 -23.79 -5.99
CA ASN A 194 7.85 -23.33 -7.19
C ASN A 194 8.12 -24.44 -8.20
N GLY A 195 7.15 -25.36 -8.39
CA GLY A 195 7.25 -26.50 -9.30
C GLY A 195 8.13 -27.65 -8.80
N ARG A 196 8.67 -27.58 -7.57
CA ARG A 196 9.50 -28.63 -6.99
C ARG A 196 8.72 -29.39 -5.92
N PRO A 197 8.61 -30.73 -6.00
CA PRO A 197 7.95 -31.52 -4.95
C PRO A 197 8.80 -31.57 -3.69
N PHE A 198 8.14 -31.59 -2.55
CA PHE A 198 8.77 -31.92 -1.27
C PHE A 198 9.00 -33.42 -1.15
N LEU A 199 10.01 -33.82 -0.41
CA LEU A 199 10.30 -35.20 -0.16
C LEU A 199 9.22 -35.83 0.74
N ALA A 200 8.99 -37.14 0.60
CA ALA A 200 8.18 -37.88 1.53
C ALA A 200 8.78 -37.78 2.95
N GLY A 201 7.95 -37.66 3.96
CA GLY A 201 8.41 -37.43 5.32
C GLY A 201 7.49 -36.62 6.17
N VAL A 202 7.95 -36.21 7.34
CA VAL A 202 7.21 -35.35 8.27
C VAL A 202 7.75 -33.95 8.20
N HIS A 203 6.86 -32.99 7.86
CA HIS A 203 7.17 -31.59 7.74
C HIS A 203 6.47 -30.78 8.83
N SER A 204 7.07 -29.64 9.17
CA SER A 204 6.50 -28.66 10.10
C SER A 204 5.66 -27.65 9.32
N VAL A 205 4.36 -27.60 9.56
CA VAL A 205 3.42 -26.73 8.84
C VAL A 205 2.84 -25.69 9.79
N SER A 206 2.83 -24.43 9.41
CA SER A 206 2.16 -23.34 10.13
C SER A 206 1.45 -22.39 9.18
N VAL A 207 0.50 -21.63 9.72
CA VAL A 207 -0.31 -20.66 8.94
C VAL A 207 -0.04 -19.27 9.48
N GLY A 208 0.02 -18.30 8.61
CA GLY A 208 0.08 -16.87 8.89
C GLY A 208 -0.79 -16.09 7.91
N ALA A 209 -0.79 -14.79 8.05
CA ALA A 209 -1.48 -13.88 7.15
C ALA A 209 -0.58 -12.68 6.79
N GLU A 210 -0.84 -12.08 5.64
CA GLU A 210 -0.17 -10.87 5.16
C GLU A 210 -1.22 -9.88 4.67
N ASP A 211 -1.25 -8.68 5.25
CA ASP A 211 -2.18 -7.63 4.90
C ASP A 211 -1.82 -6.88 3.61
N THR A 212 -2.57 -5.83 3.30
CA THR A 212 -2.35 -4.97 2.13
C THR A 212 -1.04 -4.18 2.23
N ALA A 213 -0.63 -3.80 3.43
CA ALA A 213 0.61 -3.05 3.67
C ALA A 213 1.86 -3.94 3.64
N GLY A 214 1.69 -5.27 3.74
CA GLY A 214 2.78 -6.24 3.79
C GLY A 214 3.14 -6.69 5.21
N ASN A 215 2.40 -6.24 6.24
CA ASN A 215 2.61 -6.72 7.59
C ASN A 215 2.19 -8.19 7.71
N ARG A 216 2.97 -8.96 8.44
CA ARG A 216 2.71 -10.39 8.62
C ARG A 216 2.29 -10.70 10.05
N SER A 217 1.20 -11.44 10.18
CA SER A 217 0.73 -11.96 11.47
C SER A 217 1.78 -12.85 12.15
N ARG A 218 1.62 -13.03 13.44
CA ARG A 218 2.24 -14.19 14.11
C ARG A 218 1.76 -15.47 13.43
N ARG A 219 2.65 -16.45 13.28
CA ARG A 219 2.29 -17.76 12.75
C ARG A 219 1.56 -18.56 13.82
N THR A 220 0.65 -19.45 13.39
CA THR A 220 0.06 -20.44 14.30
C THR A 220 1.14 -21.34 14.89
N ARG A 221 0.79 -22.06 15.95
CA ARG A 221 1.59 -23.20 16.38
C ARG A 221 1.79 -24.16 15.21
N ALA A 222 2.97 -24.74 15.10
CA ALA A 222 3.30 -25.69 14.05
C ALA A 222 2.57 -27.03 14.22
N PHE A 223 2.12 -27.57 13.09
CA PHE A 223 1.52 -28.91 12.97
C PHE A 223 2.52 -29.83 12.28
N ARG A 224 2.61 -31.09 12.74
CA ARG A 224 3.37 -32.12 12.03
C ARG A 224 2.47 -32.73 10.97
N VAL A 225 2.88 -32.69 9.72
CA VAL A 225 2.16 -33.22 8.55
C VAL A 225 3.08 -34.19 7.81
N ARG A 226 2.59 -35.38 7.54
CA ARG A 226 3.32 -36.43 6.80
C ARG A 226 2.91 -36.37 5.31
N ILE A 227 3.91 -36.31 4.44
CA ILE A 227 3.75 -36.60 3.02
C ILE A 227 4.07 -38.09 2.83
N SER A 228 3.11 -38.85 2.34
CA SER A 228 3.28 -40.24 1.86
C SER A 228 3.32 -40.28 0.33
N ARG A 229 3.93 -41.22 -0.24
CA ARG A 229 3.92 -41.48 -1.69
C ARG A 229 3.10 -42.75 -1.96
#